data_4edf46b33bee959ed017932ad6f42175
#
_entry.id   4edf46b33bee959ed017932ad6f42175
#
_cell.length_a   1.000
_cell.length_b   1.000
_cell.length_c   1.000
_cell.angle_alpha   90.00
_cell.angle_beta   90.00
_cell.angle_gamma   90.00
#
_symmetry.space_group_name_H-M   'P 1'
#
loop_
_entity.id
_entity.type
_entity.pdbx_description
1 polymer ?
#
loop_
_entity_poly.entity_id
_entity_poly.type
_entity_poly.pdbx_seq_one_letter_code
_entity_poly.pdbx_strand_id
1 'polypeptide(L)'
;HRMGLHGKSFIPLIMGFGCNVPAIMASRMIEDRKCRLITILVNPLMSCSARLPIYLVLIGAFFPKCGSVILLSIYTIGILLAVLMARLFSKFLVKGDDTPFVMELPPYRIPTTKTILRHTWEKGAQYLKKMGGVIMIASIIIWFLGYYPNHNAYTNVTEQQEHSYIGQIGKAIEPII
;
A
#
# COMPACT_ATOMS: atom_id res chain seq x y z
N HIS A 1 -19.73 -9.70 9.00
CA HIS A 1 -19.92 -11.10 9.40
C HIS A 1 -20.04 -12.08 8.22
N ARG A 2 -20.74 -11.76 7.12
CA ARG A 2 -20.87 -12.67 5.96
C ARG A 2 -19.57 -12.91 5.15
N MET A 3 -18.51 -12.12 5.38
CA MET A 3 -17.21 -12.23 4.68
C MET A 3 -16.10 -12.86 5.53
N GLY A 4 -16.38 -13.38 6.71
CA GLY A 4 -15.36 -13.93 7.61
C GLY A 4 -14.39 -12.90 8.20
N LEU A 5 -14.65 -11.62 8.00
CA LEU A 5 -13.86 -10.52 8.56
C LEU A 5 -14.61 -9.88 9.73
N HIS A 6 -13.91 -9.61 10.82
CA HIS A 6 -14.46 -8.87 11.95
C HIS A 6 -14.69 -7.39 11.56
N GLY A 7 -15.72 -6.73 12.12
CA GLY A 7 -16.00 -5.31 11.82
C GLY A 7 -14.81 -4.37 12.04
N LYS A 8 -13.91 -4.70 12.98
CA LYS A 8 -12.66 -3.94 13.21
C LYS A 8 -11.69 -3.96 12.02
N SER A 9 -11.79 -4.93 11.09
CA SER A 9 -10.95 -5.00 9.88
C SER A 9 -11.33 -3.95 8.83
N PHE A 10 -12.51 -3.35 8.93
CA PHE A 10 -13.00 -2.35 7.99
C PHE A 10 -12.16 -1.07 7.98
N ILE A 11 -11.71 -0.62 9.16
CA ILE A 11 -10.89 0.60 9.30
C ILE A 11 -9.54 0.45 8.58
N PRO A 12 -8.72 -0.60 8.82
CA PRO A 12 -7.50 -0.82 8.05
C PRO A 12 -7.71 -0.95 6.55
N LEU A 13 -8.80 -1.57 6.11
CA LEU A 13 -9.10 -1.70 4.69
C LEU A 13 -9.39 -0.34 4.02
N ILE A 14 -10.19 0.53 4.65
CA ILE A 14 -10.41 1.89 4.14
C ILE A 14 -9.09 2.68 4.10
N MET A 15 -8.28 2.60 5.14
CA MET A 15 -6.98 3.25 5.16
C MET A 15 -6.06 2.76 4.03
N GLY A 16 -6.23 1.50 3.58
CA GLY A 16 -5.51 0.90 2.46
C GLY A 16 -5.69 1.63 1.13
N PHE A 17 -6.81 2.29 0.89
CA PHE A 17 -7.00 3.15 -0.29
C PHE A 17 -6.09 4.38 -0.28
N GLY A 18 -5.78 4.91 0.90
CA GLY A 18 -4.84 6.01 1.04
C GLY A 18 -3.40 5.52 0.97
N CYS A 19 -3.00 4.67 1.90
CA CYS A 19 -1.64 4.11 1.98
C CYS A 19 -1.65 2.75 2.68
N ASN A 20 -1.09 1.73 2.04
CA ASN A 20 -1.05 0.37 2.58
C ASN A 20 -0.19 0.26 3.85
N VAL A 21 0.82 1.10 4.03
CA VAL A 21 1.73 1.01 5.17
C VAL A 21 1.04 1.33 6.50
N PRO A 22 0.40 2.52 6.69
CA PRO A 22 -0.35 2.79 7.90
C PRO A 22 -1.53 1.84 8.08
N ALA A 23 -2.14 1.35 7.00
CA ALA A 23 -3.21 0.38 7.05
C ALA A 23 -2.75 -0.97 7.65
N ILE A 24 -1.60 -1.47 7.22
CA ILE A 24 -0.98 -2.66 7.80
C ILE A 24 -0.57 -2.43 9.26
N MET A 25 -0.06 -1.24 9.60
CA MET A 25 0.24 -0.91 10.99
C MET A 25 -1.02 -0.84 11.86
N ALA A 26 -2.12 -0.30 11.34
CA ALA A 26 -3.41 -0.24 12.03
C ALA A 26 -4.03 -1.64 12.23
N SER A 27 -3.75 -2.59 11.35
CA SER A 27 -4.25 -3.97 11.49
C SER A 27 -3.77 -4.67 12.77
N ARG A 28 -2.69 -4.17 13.41
CA ARG A 28 -2.21 -4.65 14.72
C ARG A 28 -3.22 -4.45 15.85
N MET A 29 -4.18 -3.52 15.67
CA MET A 29 -5.26 -3.29 16.64
C MET A 29 -6.34 -4.39 16.60
N ILE A 30 -6.29 -5.28 15.60
CA ILE A 30 -7.17 -6.44 15.51
C ILE A 30 -6.65 -7.52 16.45
N GLU A 31 -7.44 -7.85 17.44
CA GLU A 31 -7.08 -8.81 18.49
C GLU A 31 -7.03 -10.24 17.96
N ASP A 32 -8.00 -10.59 17.11
CA ASP A 32 -8.04 -11.88 16.45
C ASP A 32 -6.88 -12.02 15.44
N ARG A 33 -5.97 -12.94 15.74
CA ARG A 33 -4.78 -13.21 14.91
C ARG A 33 -5.14 -13.59 13.47
N LYS A 34 -6.25 -14.31 13.28
CA LYS A 34 -6.71 -14.79 11.99
C LYS A 34 -7.23 -13.64 11.14
N CYS A 35 -8.15 -12.83 11.66
CA CYS A 35 -8.66 -11.66 10.99
C CYS A 35 -7.55 -10.64 10.69
N ARG A 36 -6.58 -10.50 11.60
CA ARG A 36 -5.40 -9.65 11.39
C ARG A 36 -4.55 -10.12 10.22
N LEU A 37 -4.24 -11.42 10.13
CA LEU A 37 -3.45 -11.96 9.02
C LEU A 37 -4.16 -11.80 7.67
N ILE A 38 -5.45 -12.11 7.60
CA ILE A 38 -6.26 -11.92 6.39
C ILE A 38 -6.26 -10.45 5.97
N THR A 39 -6.46 -9.52 6.92
CA THR A 39 -6.44 -8.07 6.64
C THR A 39 -5.10 -7.61 6.10
N ILE A 40 -3.98 -8.10 6.65
CA ILE A 40 -2.63 -7.79 6.17
C ILE A 40 -2.40 -8.33 4.75
N LEU A 41 -2.85 -9.56 4.45
CA LEU A 41 -2.66 -10.19 3.14
C LEU A 41 -3.53 -9.56 2.05
N VAL A 42 -4.73 -9.11 2.40
CA VAL A 42 -5.69 -8.51 1.44
C VAL A 42 -5.37 -7.05 1.15
N ASN A 43 -4.79 -6.33 2.12
CA ASN A 43 -4.55 -4.90 2.01
C ASN A 43 -3.70 -4.50 0.78
N PRO A 44 -2.60 -5.20 0.40
CA PRO A 44 -1.82 -4.87 -0.79
C PRO A 44 -2.58 -5.05 -2.13
N LEU A 45 -3.68 -5.79 -2.15
CA LEU A 45 -4.52 -5.95 -3.34
C LEU A 45 -5.37 -4.70 -3.61
N MET A 46 -5.57 -3.86 -2.61
CA MET A 46 -6.24 -2.58 -2.78
C MET A 46 -5.30 -1.57 -3.42
N SER A 47 -5.78 -0.89 -4.47
CA SER A 47 -5.02 0.16 -5.14
C SER A 47 -4.93 1.38 -4.23
N CYS A 48 -3.74 1.68 -3.74
CA CYS A 48 -3.48 2.86 -2.92
C CYS A 48 -3.18 4.10 -3.78
N SER A 49 -3.31 5.29 -3.19
CA SER A 49 -3.05 6.56 -3.87
C SER A 49 -1.63 6.68 -4.44
N ALA A 50 -0.64 5.99 -3.87
CA ALA A 50 0.72 5.99 -4.37
C ALA A 50 0.89 5.28 -5.73
N ARG A 51 -0.04 4.38 -6.11
CA ARG A 51 -0.04 3.72 -7.43
C ARG A 51 -0.73 4.55 -8.51
N LEU A 52 -1.53 5.53 -8.13
CA LEU A 52 -2.31 6.35 -9.04
C LEU A 52 -1.44 7.09 -10.08
N PRO A 53 -0.31 7.75 -9.73
CA PRO A 53 0.55 8.39 -10.71
C PRO A 53 1.11 7.40 -11.76
N ILE A 54 1.46 6.19 -11.33
CA ILE A 54 1.97 5.14 -12.23
C ILE A 54 0.88 4.72 -13.21
N TYR A 55 -0.36 4.51 -12.73
CA TYR A 55 -1.49 4.19 -13.59
C TYR A 55 -1.78 5.29 -14.59
N LEU A 56 -1.73 6.57 -14.17
CA LEU A 56 -1.97 7.70 -15.06
C LEU A 56 -0.93 7.78 -16.18
N VAL A 57 0.35 7.57 -15.87
CA VAL A 57 1.42 7.55 -16.87
C VAL A 57 1.24 6.40 -17.87
N LEU A 58 1.00 5.18 -17.39
CA LEU A 58 0.81 4.01 -18.24
C LEU A 58 -0.45 4.15 -19.11
N ILE A 59 -1.57 4.55 -18.52
CA ILE A 59 -2.83 4.73 -19.26
C ILE A 59 -2.70 5.86 -20.28
N GLY A 60 -2.04 6.96 -19.94
CA GLY A 60 -1.79 8.07 -20.84
C GLY A 60 -0.93 7.68 -22.04
N ALA A 61 0.06 6.78 -21.83
CA ALA A 61 0.92 6.28 -22.90
C ALA A 61 0.20 5.30 -23.84
N PHE A 62 -0.58 4.36 -23.30
CA PHE A 62 -1.18 3.28 -24.10
C PHE A 62 -2.63 3.55 -24.53
N PHE A 63 -3.41 4.31 -23.76
CA PHE A 63 -4.84 4.49 -23.97
C PHE A 63 -5.33 5.93 -23.81
N PRO A 64 -4.88 6.89 -24.67
CA PRO A 64 -5.21 8.31 -24.49
C PRO A 64 -6.70 8.64 -24.61
N LYS A 65 -7.50 7.80 -25.29
CA LYS A 65 -8.93 8.05 -25.55
C LYS A 65 -9.88 7.52 -24.45
N CYS A 66 -9.48 6.49 -23.69
CA CYS A 66 -10.35 5.79 -22.75
C CYS A 66 -9.75 5.71 -21.33
N GLY A 67 -8.85 6.62 -20.95
CA GLY A 67 -8.07 6.55 -19.72
C GLY A 67 -8.89 6.44 -18.44
N SER A 68 -9.97 7.22 -18.32
CA SER A 68 -10.81 7.22 -17.13
C SER A 68 -11.58 5.91 -16.93
N VAL A 69 -12.05 5.29 -18.01
CA VAL A 69 -12.78 4.00 -17.93
C VAL A 69 -11.82 2.89 -17.52
N ILE A 70 -10.61 2.88 -18.06
CA ILE A 70 -9.58 1.90 -17.71
C ILE A 70 -9.14 2.06 -16.25
N LEU A 71 -8.94 3.28 -15.78
CA LEU A 71 -8.62 3.56 -14.39
C LEU A 71 -9.70 3.03 -13.45
N LEU A 72 -10.96 3.34 -13.73
CA LEU A 72 -12.10 2.84 -12.95
C LEU A 72 -12.16 1.30 -12.95
N SER A 73 -11.91 0.68 -14.10
CA SER A 73 -11.87 -0.79 -14.25
C SER A 73 -10.79 -1.41 -13.37
N ILE A 74 -9.57 -0.86 -13.35
CA ILE A 74 -8.46 -1.35 -12.52
C ILE A 74 -8.82 -1.29 -11.04
N TYR A 75 -9.41 -0.16 -10.57
CA TYR A 75 -9.84 -0.03 -9.19
C TYR A 75 -10.95 -1.02 -8.83
N THR A 76 -11.95 -1.19 -9.72
CA THR A 76 -13.06 -2.12 -9.50
C THR A 76 -12.56 -3.57 -9.44
N ILE A 77 -11.69 -3.96 -10.35
CA ILE A 77 -11.07 -5.29 -10.37
C ILE A 77 -10.25 -5.51 -9.08
N GLY A 78 -9.49 -4.52 -8.64
CA GLY A 78 -8.72 -4.58 -7.39
C GLY A 78 -9.61 -4.84 -6.17
N ILE A 79 -10.73 -4.13 -6.06
CA ILE A 79 -11.72 -4.33 -4.97
C ILE A 79 -12.35 -5.71 -5.05
N LEU A 80 -12.79 -6.15 -6.23
CA LEU A 80 -13.37 -7.48 -6.41
C LEU A 80 -12.39 -8.58 -6.05
N LEU A 81 -11.14 -8.45 -6.48
CA LEU A 81 -10.07 -9.39 -6.15
C LEU A 81 -9.79 -9.41 -4.65
N ALA A 82 -9.74 -8.26 -3.99
CA ALA A 82 -9.56 -8.15 -2.55
C ALA A 82 -10.68 -8.86 -1.78
N VAL A 83 -11.95 -8.68 -2.19
CA VAL A 83 -13.10 -9.37 -1.58
C VAL A 83 -13.05 -10.87 -1.83
N LEU A 84 -12.70 -11.29 -3.04
CA LEU A 84 -12.57 -12.70 -3.39
C LEU A 84 -11.47 -13.38 -2.55
N MET A 85 -10.29 -12.76 -2.48
CA MET A 85 -9.17 -13.28 -1.71
C MET A 85 -9.45 -13.28 -0.20
N ALA A 86 -10.15 -12.26 0.32
CA ALA A 86 -10.58 -12.25 1.72
C ALA A 86 -11.47 -13.46 2.03
N ARG A 87 -12.43 -13.78 1.15
CA ARG A 87 -13.28 -14.96 1.31
C ARG A 87 -12.52 -16.27 1.18
N LEU A 88 -11.60 -16.34 0.22
CA LEU A 88 -10.76 -17.52 -0.02
C LEU A 88 -9.89 -17.80 1.21
N PHE A 89 -9.17 -16.81 1.71
CA PHE A 89 -8.32 -16.95 2.88
C PHE A 89 -9.14 -17.25 4.15
N SER A 90 -10.31 -16.62 4.31
CA SER A 90 -11.20 -16.96 5.43
C SER A 90 -11.63 -18.42 5.40
N LYS A 91 -11.87 -19.00 4.21
CA LYS A 91 -12.30 -20.40 4.09
C LYS A 91 -11.16 -21.42 4.24
N PHE A 92 -9.96 -21.09 3.67
CA PHE A 92 -8.85 -22.05 3.60
C PHE A 92 -7.84 -21.92 4.75
N LEU A 93 -7.50 -20.68 5.18
CA LEU A 93 -6.53 -20.46 6.25
C LEU A 93 -7.13 -20.54 7.65
N VAL A 94 -8.44 -20.43 7.76
CA VAL A 94 -9.15 -20.25 9.04
C VAL A 94 -10.06 -21.44 9.34
N LYS A 95 -9.48 -22.63 9.43
CA LYS A 95 -10.11 -23.76 10.14
C LYS A 95 -9.76 -23.64 11.62
N GLY A 96 -10.67 -23.19 12.44
CA GLY A 96 -10.52 -23.16 13.90
C GLY A 96 -11.53 -22.25 14.55
N ASP A 97 -11.99 -22.70 15.71
CA ASP A 97 -13.06 -22.14 16.52
C ASP A 97 -12.93 -20.63 16.73
N ASP A 98 -14.02 -19.91 16.42
CA ASP A 98 -14.24 -18.57 16.91
C ASP A 98 -14.32 -18.65 18.44
N THR A 99 -13.23 -18.34 19.13
CA THR A 99 -13.30 -18.11 20.56
C THR A 99 -14.20 -16.91 20.77
N PRO A 100 -15.35 -17.04 21.43
CA PRO A 100 -16.20 -15.92 21.73
C PRO A 100 -15.42 -14.98 22.65
N PHE A 101 -14.98 -13.86 22.08
CA PHE A 101 -14.24 -12.87 22.83
C PHE A 101 -15.23 -12.08 23.69
N VAL A 102 -15.37 -12.48 24.95
CA VAL A 102 -16.12 -11.74 25.96
C VAL A 102 -15.18 -10.69 26.53
N MET A 103 -15.23 -9.49 26.02
CA MET A 103 -14.53 -8.34 26.58
C MET A 103 -15.48 -7.65 27.56
N GLU A 104 -15.09 -7.58 28.82
CA GLU A 104 -15.72 -6.65 29.75
C GLU A 104 -15.59 -5.24 29.17
N LEU A 105 -16.72 -4.55 29.04
CA LEU A 105 -16.74 -3.19 28.52
C LEU A 105 -15.99 -2.30 29.51
N PRO A 106 -14.83 -1.75 29.18
CA PRO A 106 -14.16 -0.82 30.07
C PRO A 106 -15.04 0.42 30.27
N PRO A 107 -15.01 1.04 31.45
CA PRO A 107 -15.82 2.21 31.75
C PRO A 107 -15.54 3.30 30.71
N TYR A 108 -16.60 3.85 30.12
CA TYR A 108 -16.50 4.90 29.11
C TYR A 108 -15.87 6.15 29.74
N ARG A 109 -14.65 6.45 29.34
CA ARG A 109 -13.95 7.68 29.72
C ARG A 109 -13.76 8.55 28.50
N ILE A 110 -14.17 9.82 28.59
CA ILE A 110 -13.94 10.80 27.54
C ILE A 110 -12.42 11.05 27.47
N PRO A 111 -11.77 10.76 26.34
CA PRO A 111 -10.33 10.94 26.21
C PRO A 111 -9.98 12.43 26.26
N THR A 112 -8.98 12.78 27.04
CA THR A 112 -8.49 14.16 27.13
C THR A 112 -7.82 14.58 25.82
N THR A 113 -8.15 15.75 25.29
CA THR A 113 -7.58 16.28 24.03
C THR A 113 -6.05 16.25 24.00
N LYS A 114 -5.40 16.57 25.12
CA LYS A 114 -3.94 16.52 25.26
C LYS A 114 -3.38 15.11 25.04
N THR A 115 -4.06 14.09 25.56
CA THR A 115 -3.66 12.68 25.41
C THR A 115 -3.82 12.22 23.95
N ILE A 116 -4.93 12.60 23.30
CA ILE A 116 -5.18 12.29 21.90
C ILE A 116 -4.09 12.90 21.02
N LEU A 117 -3.81 14.18 21.20
CA LEU A 117 -2.82 14.91 20.39
C LEU A 117 -1.41 14.31 20.57
N ARG A 118 -1.03 14.01 21.80
CA ARG A 118 0.25 13.39 22.10
C ARG A 118 0.39 12.00 21.45
N HIS A 119 -0.60 11.15 21.61
CA HIS A 119 -0.56 9.81 20.99
C HIS A 119 -0.60 9.86 19.47
N THR A 120 -1.36 10.77 18.88
CA THR A 120 -1.37 10.97 17.43
C THR A 120 -0.01 11.42 16.93
N TRP A 121 0.62 12.37 17.63
CA TRP A 121 1.97 12.82 17.30
C TRP A 121 3.02 11.72 17.43
N GLU A 122 3.01 10.97 18.53
CA GLU A 122 3.94 9.85 18.75
C GLU A 122 3.80 8.78 17.64
N LYS A 123 2.56 8.42 17.25
CA LYS A 123 2.31 7.47 16.17
C LYS A 123 2.70 8.02 14.81
N GLY A 124 2.41 9.28 14.53
CA GLY A 124 2.83 9.96 13.31
C GLY A 124 4.34 10.07 13.19
N ALA A 125 5.02 10.45 14.26
CA ALA A 125 6.48 10.54 14.29
C ALA A 125 7.16 9.17 14.10
N GLN A 126 6.64 8.12 14.74
CA GLN A 126 7.13 6.75 14.52
C GLN A 126 6.96 6.29 13.06
N TYR A 127 5.83 6.63 12.43
CA TYR A 127 5.58 6.35 11.03
C TYR A 127 6.56 7.09 10.13
N LEU A 128 6.71 8.40 10.32
CA LEU A 128 7.64 9.22 9.53
C LEU A 128 9.08 8.76 9.68
N LYS A 129 9.51 8.41 10.90
CA LYS A 129 10.86 7.91 11.15
C LYS A 129 11.14 6.58 10.45
N LYS A 130 10.17 5.65 10.46
CA LYS A 130 10.32 4.36 9.77
C LYS A 130 10.29 4.49 8.26
N MET A 131 9.31 5.24 7.73
CA MET A 131 9.12 5.36 6.29
C MET A 131 10.09 6.35 5.66
N GLY A 132 10.35 7.48 6.32
CA GLY A 132 11.27 8.51 5.83
C GLY A 132 12.67 7.97 5.60
N GLY A 133 13.18 7.13 6.51
CA GLY A 133 14.49 6.50 6.35
C GLY A 133 14.56 5.59 5.11
N VAL A 134 13.59 4.70 4.94
CA VAL A 134 13.56 3.78 3.80
C VAL A 134 13.38 4.51 2.48
N ILE A 135 12.44 5.48 2.43
CA ILE A 135 12.18 6.28 1.22
C ILE A 135 13.41 7.12 0.86
N MET A 136 14.06 7.74 1.84
CA MET A 136 15.25 8.56 1.61
C MET A 136 16.41 7.74 1.04
N ILE A 137 16.70 6.57 1.62
CA ILE A 137 17.75 5.67 1.13
C ILE A 137 17.41 5.19 -0.29
N ALA A 138 16.19 4.75 -0.54
CA ALA A 138 15.75 4.31 -1.86
C ALA A 138 15.85 5.44 -2.89
N SER A 139 15.45 6.67 -2.54
CA SER A 139 15.54 7.84 -3.42
C SER A 139 16.99 8.20 -3.75
N ILE A 140 17.90 8.12 -2.78
CA ILE A 140 19.33 8.36 -3.00
C ILE A 140 19.91 7.29 -3.95
N ILE A 141 19.55 6.01 -3.75
CA ILE A 141 20.01 4.93 -4.62
C ILE A 141 19.50 5.14 -6.05
N ILE A 142 18.21 5.41 -6.23
CA ILE A 142 17.60 5.64 -7.55
C ILE A 142 18.23 6.87 -8.23
N TRP A 143 18.42 7.95 -7.47
CA TRP A 143 19.09 9.14 -7.97
C TRP A 143 20.52 8.84 -8.41
N PHE A 144 21.29 8.12 -7.59
CA PHE A 144 22.65 7.74 -7.91
C PHE A 144 22.73 6.85 -9.16
N LEU A 145 21.86 5.85 -9.28
CA LEU A 145 21.80 4.98 -10.46
C LEU A 145 21.34 5.72 -11.73
N GLY A 146 20.49 6.73 -11.58
CA GLY A 146 20.04 7.58 -12.70
C GLY A 146 21.07 8.64 -13.11
N TYR A 147 21.92 9.08 -12.16
CA TYR A 147 22.91 10.13 -12.38
C TYR A 147 24.22 9.61 -12.99
N TYR A 148 24.68 8.41 -12.59
CA TYR A 148 25.94 7.82 -13.08
C TYR A 148 25.71 6.92 -14.30
N PRO A 149 26.66 6.79 -15.30
CA PRO A 149 28.04 7.28 -15.26
C PRO A 149 28.30 8.61 -15.99
N ASN A 150 27.40 9.20 -16.76
CA ASN A 150 27.70 10.31 -17.68
C ASN A 150 26.77 11.51 -17.58
N HIS A 151 26.88 12.30 -16.52
CA HIS A 151 26.10 13.56 -16.38
C HIS A 151 26.48 14.65 -17.40
N ASN A 152 27.75 14.74 -17.79
CA ASN A 152 28.29 15.90 -18.54
C ASN A 152 28.25 15.75 -20.06
N ALA A 153 27.74 14.63 -20.57
CA ALA A 153 27.79 14.33 -22.00
C ALA A 153 26.48 14.60 -22.78
N TYR A 154 25.35 14.76 -22.06
CA TYR A 154 24.05 14.83 -22.71
C TYR A 154 23.23 16.05 -22.28
N THR A 155 22.72 16.79 -23.26
CA THR A 155 21.93 18.01 -23.04
C THR A 155 20.43 17.69 -22.84
N ASN A 156 19.99 16.48 -23.20
CA ASN A 156 18.60 16.03 -23.10
C ASN A 156 18.42 14.99 -22.01
N VAL A 157 17.42 15.20 -21.15
CA VAL A 157 17.07 14.31 -20.02
C VAL A 157 16.75 12.90 -20.50
N THR A 158 16.18 12.74 -21.70
CA THR A 158 15.78 11.45 -22.27
C THR A 158 16.99 10.59 -22.66
N GLU A 159 17.98 11.20 -23.30
CA GLU A 159 19.22 10.51 -23.70
C GLU A 159 20.08 10.14 -22.48
N GLN A 160 20.08 11.00 -21.47
CA GLN A 160 20.74 10.74 -20.20
C GLN A 160 20.15 9.52 -19.47
N GLN A 161 18.83 9.34 -19.51
CA GLN A 161 18.17 8.20 -18.90
C GLN A 161 18.46 6.88 -19.64
N GLU A 162 18.59 6.91 -20.98
CA GLU A 162 18.91 5.71 -21.76
C GLU A 162 20.31 5.15 -21.50
N HIS A 163 21.28 6.03 -21.22
CA HIS A 163 22.66 5.65 -20.93
C HIS A 163 22.98 5.49 -19.44
N SER A 164 22.02 5.76 -18.56
CA SER A 164 22.16 5.50 -17.12
C SER A 164 22.10 3.99 -16.82
N TYR A 165 22.58 3.59 -15.64
CA TYR A 165 22.48 2.19 -15.20
C TYR A 165 21.04 1.68 -15.19
N ILE A 166 20.06 2.54 -14.89
CA ILE A 166 18.63 2.21 -14.95
C ILE A 166 18.20 1.92 -16.37
N GLY A 167 18.63 2.72 -17.35
CA GLY A 167 18.33 2.51 -18.79
C GLY A 167 18.96 1.22 -19.32
N GLN A 168 20.18 0.89 -18.92
CA GLN A 168 20.85 -0.36 -19.31
C GLN A 168 20.12 -1.59 -18.75
N ILE A 169 19.66 -1.54 -17.49
CA ILE A 169 18.85 -2.62 -16.89
C ILE A 169 17.50 -2.73 -17.63
N GLY A 170 16.88 -1.59 -17.99
CA GLY A 170 15.64 -1.56 -18.77
C GLY A 170 15.81 -2.24 -20.14
N LYS A 171 16.87 -1.91 -20.89
CA LYS A 171 17.19 -2.53 -22.17
C LYS A 171 17.54 -4.03 -22.07
N ALA A 172 18.10 -4.48 -20.96
CA ALA A 172 18.38 -5.89 -20.73
C ALA A 172 17.11 -6.70 -20.44
N ILE A 173 16.05 -6.07 -19.93
CA ILE A 173 14.76 -6.70 -19.63
C ILE A 173 13.81 -6.67 -20.83
N GLU A 174 13.98 -5.69 -21.75
CA GLU A 174 13.15 -5.54 -22.94
C GLU A 174 12.98 -6.81 -23.77
N PRO A 175 14.02 -7.64 -24.06
CA PRO A 175 13.87 -8.88 -24.83
C PRO A 175 13.13 -10.00 -24.09
N ILE A 176 12.75 -9.84 -22.81
CA ILE A 176 12.07 -10.88 -22.01
C ILE A 176 10.55 -10.63 -21.97
N ILE A 177 10.09 -9.42 -22.32
CA ILE A 177 8.66 -9.04 -22.38
C ILE A 177 8.19 -9.02 -23.83
#